data_54bea428dd2f5af57da2d6d6ba247396
#
_entry.id   54bea428dd2f5af57da2d6d6ba247396
#
_cell.length_a   1.000
_cell.length_b   1.000
_cell.length_c   1.000
_cell.angle_alpha   90.00
_cell.angle_beta   90.00
_cell.angle_gamma   90.00
#
_symmetry.space_group_name_H-M   'P 1'
#
loop_
_entity.id
_entity.type
_entity.pdbx_description
1 polymer ?
#
loop_
_entity_poly.entity_id
_entity_poly.type
_entity_poly.pdbx_seq_one_letter_code
_entity_poly.pdbx_strand_id
1 'polypeptide(L)'
;MLNVKKRMTLTYDKYYQTENLFGEPYTELVEFFTDYPKKGNVLDLGCGQGRNAIALARLSYSVTGIDNSKVGLEQMNQIGQDESLNFVGQVGDIYAFDCFSDFDIVLLDSMFHFTKKDKAKEIGLIKKIVAEIPMGSILVVCIQDTGDKVQILNKAIDFEGKHKRLFDKEFKYAFKDNESGHKSETDYRMIVIEK
;
A
#
# COMPACT_ATOMS: atom_id res chain seq x y z
N MET A 1 -6.65 10.25 -23.99
CA MET A 1 -6.28 9.41 -22.84
C MET A 1 -4.86 9.68 -22.31
N LEU A 2 -3.88 10.01 -23.14
CA LEU A 2 -2.49 10.30 -22.70
C LEU A 2 -2.35 11.49 -21.71
N ASN A 3 -3.20 12.51 -21.84
CA ASN A 3 -3.06 13.74 -21.04
C ASN A 3 -3.48 13.60 -19.56
N VAL A 4 -4.38 12.67 -19.20
CA VAL A 4 -4.85 12.53 -17.82
C VAL A 4 -3.84 11.75 -16.97
N LYS A 5 -3.24 10.68 -17.54
CA LYS A 5 -2.21 9.88 -16.85
C LYS A 5 -0.95 10.72 -16.57
N LYS A 6 -0.50 11.50 -17.57
CA LYS A 6 0.67 12.40 -17.43
C LYS A 6 0.45 13.49 -16.39
N ARG A 7 -0.81 13.96 -16.24
CA ARG A 7 -1.15 15.03 -15.27
C ARG A 7 -1.16 14.53 -13.81
N MET A 8 -1.59 13.29 -13.54
CA MET A 8 -1.53 12.70 -12.19
C MET A 8 -0.07 12.42 -11.77
N THR A 9 0.71 11.78 -12.62
CA THR A 9 2.13 11.49 -12.36
C THR A 9 2.91 12.78 -12.01
N LEU A 10 2.74 13.85 -12.80
CA LEU A 10 3.38 15.15 -12.54
C LEU A 10 2.94 15.77 -11.19
N THR A 11 1.74 15.48 -10.71
CA THR A 11 1.24 16.00 -9.44
C THR A 11 1.95 15.33 -8.27
N TYR A 12 2.07 14.00 -8.26
CA TYR A 12 2.78 13.26 -7.21
C TYR A 12 4.27 13.54 -7.22
N ASP A 13 4.94 13.53 -8.35
CA ASP A 13 6.35 13.90 -8.49
C ASP A 13 6.67 15.29 -7.91
N LYS A 14 5.72 16.23 -8.01
CA LYS A 14 5.88 17.56 -7.41
C LYS A 14 5.86 17.51 -5.87
N TYR A 15 5.01 16.68 -5.29
CA TYR A 15 4.94 16.52 -3.83
C TYR A 15 6.14 15.76 -3.29
N TYR A 16 6.64 14.76 -4.00
CA TYR A 16 7.82 13.96 -3.63
C TYR A 16 9.15 14.69 -3.80
N GLN A 17 9.15 16.01 -4.06
CA GLN A 17 10.34 16.84 -3.85
C GLN A 17 10.72 16.95 -2.37
N THR A 18 9.76 16.75 -1.46
CA THR A 18 9.99 16.61 -0.02
C THR A 18 10.25 15.14 0.29
N GLU A 19 11.40 14.82 0.86
CA GLU A 19 11.73 13.46 1.30
C GLU A 19 10.85 13.05 2.49
N ASN A 20 10.55 11.74 2.57
CA ASN A 20 9.73 11.16 3.63
C ASN A 20 8.39 11.90 3.87
N LEU A 21 7.75 12.32 2.79
CA LEU A 21 6.54 13.17 2.82
C LEU A 21 5.43 12.60 3.71
N PHE A 22 5.27 11.29 3.76
CA PHE A 22 4.22 10.61 4.53
C PHE A 22 4.69 10.06 5.87
N GLY A 23 5.88 10.43 6.32
CA GLY A 23 6.42 10.06 7.63
C GLY A 23 6.74 8.57 7.78
N GLU A 24 6.71 8.10 9.01
CA GLU A 24 7.08 6.73 9.37
C GLU A 24 5.95 5.73 9.04
N PRO A 25 6.29 4.44 8.84
CA PRO A 25 5.28 3.40 8.68
C PRO A 25 4.44 3.24 9.95
N TYR A 26 3.22 2.72 9.80
CA TYR A 26 2.34 2.48 10.94
C TYR A 26 2.96 1.45 11.90
N THR A 27 2.91 1.73 13.20
CA THR A 27 3.40 0.81 14.23
C THR A 27 2.70 -0.54 14.12
N GLU A 28 1.39 -0.55 13.92
CA GLU A 28 0.58 -1.76 13.78
C GLU A 28 1.00 -2.62 12.57
N LEU A 29 1.39 -1.98 11.47
CA LEU A 29 1.91 -2.67 10.29
C LEU A 29 3.26 -3.33 10.59
N VAL A 30 4.18 -2.58 11.20
CA VAL A 30 5.52 -3.06 11.53
C VAL A 30 5.46 -4.20 12.54
N GLU A 31 4.64 -4.06 13.59
CA GLU A 31 4.41 -5.10 14.61
C GLU A 31 3.85 -6.38 13.96
N PHE A 32 2.78 -6.24 13.15
CA PHE A 32 2.21 -7.39 12.45
C PHE A 32 3.25 -8.14 11.63
N PHE A 33 4.03 -7.44 10.80
CA PHE A 33 5.04 -8.07 9.94
C PHE A 33 6.27 -8.57 10.70
N THR A 34 6.58 -8.00 11.86
CA THR A 34 7.63 -8.53 12.76
C THR A 34 7.25 -9.91 13.27
N ASP A 35 5.99 -10.08 13.68
CA ASP A 35 5.48 -11.31 14.28
C ASP A 35 4.95 -12.31 13.24
N TYR A 36 4.70 -11.87 12.00
CA TYR A 36 4.16 -12.75 10.97
C TYR A 36 5.18 -13.84 10.59
N PRO A 37 4.81 -15.13 10.71
CA PRO A 37 5.79 -16.24 10.68
C PRO A 37 6.35 -16.53 9.28
N LYS A 38 5.64 -16.12 8.22
CA LYS A 38 6.03 -16.39 6.84
C LYS A 38 6.72 -15.17 6.24
N LYS A 39 8.03 -15.24 5.99
CA LYS A 39 8.72 -14.27 5.15
C LYS A 39 8.52 -14.69 3.69
N GLY A 40 8.30 -13.74 2.81
CA GLY A 40 7.99 -14.03 1.41
C GLY A 40 8.09 -12.79 0.52
N ASN A 41 7.56 -12.94 -0.69
CA ASN A 41 7.52 -11.87 -1.68
C ASN A 41 6.33 -10.95 -1.41
N VAL A 42 6.61 -9.67 -1.22
CA VAL A 42 5.61 -8.62 -0.98
C VAL A 42 5.44 -7.78 -2.24
N LEU A 43 4.21 -7.53 -2.64
CA LEU A 43 3.83 -6.53 -3.62
C LEU A 43 3.23 -5.32 -2.87
N ASP A 44 3.91 -4.18 -2.90
CA ASP A 44 3.42 -2.91 -2.36
C ASP A 44 2.88 -2.05 -3.52
N LEU A 45 1.56 -1.99 -3.66
CA LEU A 45 0.90 -1.23 -4.72
C LEU A 45 0.62 0.21 -4.27
N GLY A 46 1.14 1.17 -5.03
CA GLY A 46 1.10 2.59 -4.67
C GLY A 46 2.15 2.93 -3.61
N CYS A 47 3.33 2.31 -3.72
CA CYS A 47 4.38 2.40 -2.71
C CYS A 47 4.98 3.81 -2.52
N GLY A 48 4.79 4.73 -3.47
CA GLY A 48 5.27 6.11 -3.38
C GLY A 48 6.79 6.19 -3.18
N GLN A 49 7.22 6.81 -2.07
CA GLN A 49 8.62 6.92 -1.64
C GLN A 49 9.10 5.68 -0.84
N GLY A 50 8.30 4.62 -0.76
CA GLY A 50 8.68 3.36 -0.16
C GLY A 50 8.54 3.27 1.36
N ARG A 51 7.72 4.11 2.00
CA ARG A 51 7.53 4.11 3.46
C ARG A 51 7.39 2.70 4.04
N ASN A 52 6.48 1.91 3.50
CA ASN A 52 6.23 0.54 3.94
C ASN A 52 7.21 -0.45 3.30
N ALA A 53 7.51 -0.31 2.01
CA ALA A 53 8.42 -1.18 1.28
C ALA A 53 9.80 -1.26 1.95
N ILE A 54 10.38 -0.12 2.35
CA ILE A 54 11.67 -0.03 3.05
C ILE A 54 11.57 -0.72 4.42
N ALA A 55 10.52 -0.44 5.20
CA ALA A 55 10.33 -1.05 6.50
C ALA A 55 10.22 -2.58 6.41
N LEU A 56 9.48 -3.10 5.43
CA LEU A 56 9.34 -4.54 5.22
C LEU A 56 10.65 -5.19 4.72
N ALA A 57 11.40 -4.52 3.85
CA ALA A 57 12.69 -5.01 3.40
C ALA A 57 13.72 -5.09 4.56
N ARG A 58 13.71 -4.12 5.48
CA ARG A 58 14.50 -4.17 6.73
C ARG A 58 14.08 -5.33 7.65
N LEU A 59 12.84 -5.77 7.57
CA LEU A 59 12.34 -6.99 8.25
C LEU A 59 12.61 -8.28 7.46
N SER A 60 13.47 -8.22 6.43
CA SER A 60 13.88 -9.36 5.60
C SER A 60 12.79 -9.92 4.68
N TYR A 61 11.80 -9.12 4.28
CA TYR A 61 10.92 -9.44 3.18
C TYR A 61 11.57 -9.07 1.84
N SER A 62 11.22 -9.78 0.77
CA SER A 62 11.54 -9.41 -0.60
C SER A 62 10.41 -8.53 -1.16
N VAL A 63 10.66 -7.26 -1.45
CA VAL A 63 9.59 -6.31 -1.76
C VAL A 63 9.67 -5.82 -3.20
N THR A 64 8.55 -5.89 -3.92
CA THR A 64 8.34 -5.20 -5.21
C THR A 64 7.33 -4.07 -4.99
N GLY A 65 7.77 -2.85 -5.21
CA GLY A 65 6.91 -1.66 -5.14
C GLY A 65 6.47 -1.21 -6.53
N ILE A 66 5.19 -0.93 -6.72
CA ILE A 66 4.65 -0.36 -7.95
C ILE A 66 4.04 1.01 -7.64
N ASP A 67 4.52 2.03 -8.33
CA ASP A 67 3.94 3.37 -8.27
C ASP A 67 4.02 4.06 -9.63
N ASN A 68 3.22 5.09 -9.84
CA ASN A 68 3.28 5.89 -11.05
C ASN A 68 4.24 7.09 -10.93
N SER A 69 4.75 7.39 -9.74
CA SER A 69 5.73 8.44 -9.49
C SER A 69 7.15 7.93 -9.69
N LYS A 70 7.82 8.51 -10.69
CA LYS A 70 9.22 8.22 -10.93
C LYS A 70 10.11 8.76 -9.81
N VAL A 71 9.83 9.97 -9.32
CA VAL A 71 10.61 10.63 -8.26
C VAL A 71 10.55 9.83 -6.95
N GLY A 72 9.36 9.41 -6.53
CA GLY A 72 9.21 8.58 -5.33
C GLY A 72 9.99 7.27 -5.42
N LEU A 73 9.90 6.60 -6.57
CA LEU A 73 10.60 5.34 -6.80
C LEU A 73 12.12 5.49 -6.91
N GLU A 74 12.62 6.59 -7.45
CA GLU A 74 14.06 6.88 -7.49
C GLU A 74 14.61 7.04 -6.07
N GLN A 75 13.92 7.78 -5.20
CA GLN A 75 14.30 7.94 -3.78
C GLN A 75 14.25 6.60 -3.04
N MET A 76 13.16 5.84 -3.21
CA MET A 76 13.02 4.52 -2.63
C MET A 76 14.16 3.58 -3.06
N ASN A 77 14.43 3.48 -4.35
CA ASN A 77 15.47 2.60 -4.88
C ASN A 77 16.89 3.03 -4.43
N GLN A 78 17.13 4.33 -4.26
CA GLN A 78 18.41 4.82 -3.72
C GLN A 78 18.64 4.31 -2.29
N ILE A 79 17.64 4.41 -1.41
CA ILE A 79 17.72 3.87 -0.03
C ILE A 79 17.99 2.36 -0.06
N GLY A 80 17.36 1.63 -0.96
CA GLY A 80 17.57 0.20 -1.11
C GLY A 80 19.01 -0.16 -1.49
N GLN A 81 19.59 0.60 -2.39
CA GLN A 81 20.99 0.41 -2.79
C GLN A 81 21.95 0.74 -1.63
N ASP A 82 21.73 1.87 -0.96
CA ASP A 82 22.58 2.34 0.14
C ASP A 82 22.58 1.38 1.33
N GLU A 83 21.40 0.79 1.65
CA GLU A 83 21.24 -0.16 2.74
C GLU A 83 21.35 -1.64 2.30
N SER A 84 21.59 -1.91 1.02
CA SER A 84 21.63 -3.28 0.46
C SER A 84 20.37 -4.11 0.78
N LEU A 85 19.21 -3.47 0.69
CA LEU A 85 17.92 -4.10 0.98
C LEU A 85 17.40 -4.90 -0.22
N ASN A 86 16.64 -5.95 0.04
CA ASN A 86 16.03 -6.78 -0.98
C ASN A 86 14.68 -6.20 -1.42
N PHE A 87 14.72 -5.09 -2.15
CA PHE A 87 13.52 -4.58 -2.82
C PHE A 87 13.81 -3.92 -4.17
N VAL A 88 12.76 -3.76 -4.97
CA VAL A 88 12.79 -3.04 -6.24
C VAL A 88 11.50 -2.25 -6.45
N GLY A 89 11.65 -0.96 -6.77
CA GLY A 89 10.56 -0.09 -7.17
C GLY A 89 10.46 0.00 -8.70
N GLN A 90 9.27 -0.16 -9.24
CA GLN A 90 8.99 -0.13 -10.68
C GLN A 90 7.87 0.86 -11.00
N VAL A 91 8.09 1.67 -12.03
CA VAL A 91 7.06 2.59 -12.51
C VAL A 91 5.94 1.81 -13.18
N GLY A 92 4.72 1.93 -12.67
CA GLY A 92 3.58 1.21 -13.21
C GLY A 92 2.22 1.81 -12.81
N ASP A 93 1.19 1.43 -13.57
CA ASP A 93 -0.20 1.70 -13.21
C ASP A 93 -0.72 0.51 -12.39
N ILE A 94 -0.96 0.70 -11.11
CA ILE A 94 -1.46 -0.33 -10.20
C ILE A 94 -2.75 -1.03 -10.69
N TYR A 95 -3.56 -0.32 -11.46
CA TYR A 95 -4.79 -0.88 -12.02
C TYR A 95 -4.57 -1.69 -13.30
N ALA A 96 -3.38 -1.61 -13.89
CA ALA A 96 -2.98 -2.43 -15.03
C ALA A 96 -2.10 -3.62 -14.62
N PHE A 97 -1.77 -3.73 -13.33
CA PHE A 97 -1.00 -4.85 -12.79
C PHE A 97 -1.82 -6.14 -12.80
N ASP A 98 -1.18 -7.27 -13.14
CA ASP A 98 -1.85 -8.56 -13.36
C ASP A 98 -1.08 -9.81 -12.89
N CYS A 99 0.11 -9.64 -12.28
CA CYS A 99 0.93 -10.76 -11.82
C CYS A 99 0.80 -11.00 -10.29
N PHE A 100 -0.42 -11.01 -9.75
CA PHE A 100 -0.64 -11.19 -8.29
C PHE A 100 -0.26 -12.58 -7.80
N SER A 101 -0.26 -13.59 -8.68
CA SER A 101 0.10 -14.97 -8.35
C SER A 101 1.56 -15.16 -7.93
N ASP A 102 2.42 -14.20 -8.19
CA ASP A 102 3.85 -14.27 -7.91
C ASP A 102 4.20 -13.79 -6.47
N PHE A 103 3.19 -13.38 -5.71
CA PHE A 103 3.37 -12.77 -4.40
C PHE A 103 2.65 -13.52 -3.29
N ASP A 104 3.34 -13.66 -2.17
CA ASP A 104 2.79 -14.22 -0.92
C ASP A 104 1.97 -13.18 -0.16
N ILE A 105 2.27 -11.90 -0.37
CA ILE A 105 1.69 -10.77 0.35
C ILE A 105 1.42 -9.64 -0.63
N VAL A 106 0.19 -9.11 -0.62
CA VAL A 106 -0.15 -7.87 -1.32
C VAL A 106 -0.50 -6.80 -0.28
N LEU A 107 0.19 -5.67 -0.34
CA LEU A 107 -0.03 -4.51 0.53
C LEU A 107 -0.68 -3.37 -0.24
N LEU A 108 -1.72 -2.80 0.35
CA LEU A 108 -2.46 -1.63 -0.15
C LEU A 108 -2.55 -0.62 1.01
N ASP A 109 -1.79 0.47 0.93
CA ASP A 109 -1.82 1.47 2.00
C ASP A 109 -2.28 2.83 1.49
N SER A 110 -3.29 3.37 2.15
CA SER A 110 -3.80 4.74 1.97
C SER A 110 -4.20 5.13 0.54
N MET A 111 -4.39 4.14 -0.35
CA MET A 111 -4.65 4.36 -1.78
C MET A 111 -6.12 4.58 -2.12
N PHE A 112 -7.02 4.00 -1.33
CA PHE A 112 -8.44 3.98 -1.66
C PHE A 112 -9.21 5.09 -0.95
N HIS A 113 -9.94 5.84 -1.73
CA HIS A 113 -10.77 6.94 -1.24
C HIS A 113 -12.27 6.67 -1.47
N PHE A 114 -12.60 5.73 -2.35
CA PHE A 114 -13.96 5.36 -2.77
C PHE A 114 -14.80 6.57 -3.20
N THR A 115 -14.14 7.54 -3.84
CA THR A 115 -14.86 8.70 -4.40
C THR A 115 -15.86 8.23 -5.44
N LYS A 116 -16.91 9.00 -5.67
CA LYS A 116 -17.93 8.67 -6.68
C LYS A 116 -17.32 8.33 -8.06
N LYS A 117 -16.18 8.93 -8.40
CA LYS A 117 -15.49 8.71 -9.68
C LYS A 117 -14.67 7.42 -9.70
N ASP A 118 -14.01 7.08 -8.58
CA ASP A 118 -12.99 6.04 -8.54
C ASP A 118 -13.48 4.74 -7.88
N LYS A 119 -14.58 4.79 -7.12
CA LYS A 119 -15.13 3.69 -6.33
C LYS A 119 -15.24 2.36 -7.09
N ALA A 120 -15.79 2.39 -8.31
CA ALA A 120 -15.97 1.15 -9.08
C ALA A 120 -14.61 0.52 -9.48
N LYS A 121 -13.64 1.36 -9.84
CA LYS A 121 -12.29 0.94 -10.23
C LYS A 121 -11.51 0.40 -9.02
N GLU A 122 -11.60 1.06 -7.87
CA GLU A 122 -10.95 0.66 -6.62
C GLU A 122 -11.53 -0.67 -6.11
N ILE A 123 -12.86 -0.83 -6.09
CA ILE A 123 -13.52 -2.10 -5.76
C ILE A 123 -13.09 -3.21 -6.74
N GLY A 124 -13.02 -2.90 -8.03
CA GLY A 124 -12.60 -3.85 -9.06
C GLY A 124 -11.19 -4.38 -8.82
N LEU A 125 -10.25 -3.50 -8.43
CA LEU A 125 -8.88 -3.89 -8.11
C LEU A 125 -8.83 -4.81 -6.86
N ILE A 126 -9.53 -4.45 -5.78
CA ILE A 126 -9.58 -5.27 -4.56
C ILE A 126 -10.09 -6.68 -4.88
N LYS A 127 -11.20 -6.78 -5.61
CA LYS A 127 -11.78 -8.06 -6.01
C LYS A 127 -10.83 -8.89 -6.88
N LYS A 128 -10.15 -8.23 -7.83
CA LYS A 128 -9.15 -8.89 -8.67
C LYS A 128 -8.02 -9.46 -7.83
N ILE A 129 -7.47 -8.69 -6.88
CA ILE A 129 -6.42 -9.16 -5.99
C ILE A 129 -6.89 -10.37 -5.19
N VAL A 130 -8.06 -10.29 -4.52
CA VAL A 130 -8.61 -11.41 -3.73
C VAL A 130 -8.80 -12.66 -4.59
N ALA A 131 -9.23 -12.50 -5.85
CA ALA A 131 -9.41 -13.63 -6.76
C ALA A 131 -8.08 -14.25 -7.24
N GLU A 132 -7.04 -13.45 -7.45
CA GLU A 132 -5.82 -13.87 -8.14
C GLU A 132 -4.64 -14.21 -7.22
N ILE A 133 -4.59 -13.73 -5.96
CA ILE A 133 -3.53 -14.14 -5.02
C ILE A 133 -3.63 -15.65 -4.75
N PRO A 134 -2.49 -16.35 -4.55
CA PRO A 134 -2.47 -17.78 -4.26
C PRO A 134 -3.16 -18.14 -2.94
N MET A 135 -3.56 -19.38 -2.80
CA MET A 135 -4.03 -19.93 -1.51
C MET A 135 -2.90 -19.87 -0.48
N GLY A 136 -3.23 -19.37 0.71
CA GLY A 136 -2.27 -19.13 1.81
C GLY A 136 -1.49 -17.83 1.70
N SER A 137 -1.71 -17.02 0.65
CA SER A 137 -1.23 -15.64 0.55
C SER A 137 -2.14 -14.67 1.31
N ILE A 138 -1.59 -13.53 1.72
CA ILE A 138 -2.34 -12.53 2.46
C ILE A 138 -2.50 -11.22 1.68
N LEU A 139 -3.67 -10.60 1.85
CA LEU A 139 -3.92 -9.21 1.47
C LEU A 139 -3.95 -8.36 2.73
N VAL A 140 -3.11 -7.33 2.77
CA VAL A 140 -3.03 -6.33 3.85
C VAL A 140 -3.54 -5.00 3.32
N VAL A 141 -4.52 -4.41 3.98
CA VAL A 141 -5.06 -3.10 3.60
C VAL A 141 -5.05 -2.18 4.80
N CYS A 142 -4.37 -1.03 4.66
CA CYS A 142 -4.49 0.09 5.59
C CYS A 142 -5.32 1.19 4.93
N ILE A 143 -6.40 1.61 5.58
CA ILE A 143 -7.33 2.60 5.04
C ILE A 143 -7.76 3.59 6.12
N GLN A 144 -7.97 4.84 5.73
CA GLN A 144 -8.60 5.83 6.63
C GLN A 144 -10.00 5.37 7.03
N ASP A 145 -10.27 5.27 8.32
CA ASP A 145 -11.59 4.90 8.86
C ASP A 145 -12.49 6.14 8.93
N THR A 146 -12.97 6.56 7.78
CA THR A 146 -13.82 7.75 7.61
C THR A 146 -15.00 7.45 6.69
N GLY A 147 -16.19 7.89 7.10
CA GLY A 147 -17.43 7.67 6.34
C GLY A 147 -17.76 6.19 6.19
N ASP A 148 -17.98 5.73 4.94
CA ASP A 148 -18.35 4.35 4.61
C ASP A 148 -17.19 3.52 4.02
N LYS A 149 -15.96 4.04 4.05
CA LYS A 149 -14.79 3.43 3.40
C LYS A 149 -14.53 2.00 3.85
N VAL A 150 -14.50 1.76 5.18
CA VAL A 150 -14.27 0.42 5.75
C VAL A 150 -15.40 -0.54 5.37
N GLN A 151 -16.65 -0.07 5.34
CA GLN A 151 -17.78 -0.90 4.92
C GLN A 151 -17.70 -1.29 3.45
N ILE A 152 -17.27 -0.36 2.57
CA ILE A 152 -17.08 -0.62 1.15
C ILE A 152 -15.94 -1.60 0.95
N LEU A 153 -14.81 -1.40 1.64
CA LEU A 153 -13.66 -2.29 1.62
C LEU A 153 -14.05 -3.72 2.02
N ASN A 154 -14.73 -3.88 3.16
CA ASN A 154 -15.19 -5.19 3.64
C ASN A 154 -16.07 -5.90 2.60
N LYS A 155 -17.04 -5.20 2.02
CA LYS A 155 -17.88 -5.76 0.95
C LYS A 155 -17.10 -6.16 -0.31
N ALA A 156 -16.02 -5.45 -0.62
CA ALA A 156 -15.16 -5.78 -1.75
C ALA A 156 -14.28 -7.01 -1.46
N ILE A 157 -13.78 -7.15 -0.25
CA ILE A 157 -13.00 -8.30 0.20
C ILE A 157 -13.89 -9.55 0.31
N ASP A 158 -15.06 -9.42 0.94
CA ASP A 158 -15.93 -10.54 1.27
C ASP A 158 -16.74 -11.07 0.07
N PHE A 159 -16.52 -10.56 -1.15
CA PHE A 159 -17.37 -10.89 -2.31
C PHE A 159 -17.35 -12.38 -2.70
N GLU A 160 -16.23 -13.10 -2.46
CA GLU A 160 -16.12 -14.56 -2.68
C GLU A 160 -16.37 -15.39 -1.41
N GLY A 161 -16.26 -14.77 -0.23
CA GLY A 161 -16.50 -15.43 1.06
C GLY A 161 -15.53 -16.56 1.41
N LYS A 162 -14.34 -16.60 0.76
CA LYS A 162 -13.38 -17.71 0.84
C LYS A 162 -12.03 -17.29 1.43
N HIS A 163 -12.05 -16.52 2.49
CA HIS A 163 -10.81 -16.07 3.14
C HIS A 163 -10.95 -16.12 4.65
N LYS A 164 -9.84 -16.18 5.34
CA LYS A 164 -9.73 -16.08 6.80
C LYS A 164 -9.25 -14.69 7.16
N ARG A 165 -9.96 -13.99 8.04
CA ARG A 165 -9.51 -12.72 8.61
C ARG A 165 -8.47 -12.99 9.70
N LEU A 166 -7.23 -12.53 9.48
CA LEU A 166 -6.12 -12.71 10.42
C LEU A 166 -5.99 -11.53 11.38
N PHE A 167 -6.31 -10.32 10.90
CA PHE A 167 -6.15 -9.09 11.66
C PHE A 167 -7.22 -8.08 11.25
N ASP A 168 -7.74 -7.34 12.22
CA ASP A 168 -8.70 -6.26 11.99
C ASP A 168 -8.64 -5.31 13.20
N LYS A 169 -7.92 -4.20 13.05
CA LYS A 169 -7.65 -3.27 14.15
C LYS A 169 -7.78 -1.82 13.70
N GLU A 170 -8.44 -1.03 14.50
CA GLU A 170 -8.41 0.43 14.41
C GLU A 170 -7.17 0.99 15.08
N PHE A 171 -6.60 2.05 14.51
CA PHE A 171 -5.48 2.76 15.08
C PHE A 171 -5.51 4.24 14.67
N LYS A 172 -4.77 5.06 15.40
CA LYS A 172 -4.61 6.47 15.08
C LYS A 172 -3.25 6.74 14.46
N TYR A 173 -3.25 7.42 13.35
CA TYR A 173 -2.03 7.89 12.73
C TYR A 173 -1.88 9.39 12.93
N ALA A 174 -0.84 9.78 13.67
CA ALA A 174 -0.46 11.16 13.89
C ALA A 174 0.62 11.55 12.87
N PHE A 175 0.27 12.45 11.97
CA PHE A 175 1.21 13.02 11.02
C PHE A 175 1.65 14.40 11.49
N LYS A 176 2.96 14.68 11.41
CA LYS A 176 3.54 15.99 11.68
C LYS A 176 4.38 16.39 10.48
N ASP A 177 3.96 17.44 9.80
CA ASP A 177 4.79 18.11 8.81
C ASP A 177 5.82 18.98 9.52
N ASN A 178 7.10 18.66 9.32
CA ASN A 178 8.19 19.36 10.00
C ASN A 178 8.45 20.77 9.42
N GLU A 179 8.09 21.03 8.16
CA GLU A 179 8.29 22.33 7.53
C GLU A 179 7.21 23.34 7.92
N SER A 180 5.94 22.95 7.82
CA SER A 180 4.80 23.83 8.15
C SER A 180 4.41 23.77 9.63
N GLY A 181 4.89 22.77 10.37
CA GLY A 181 4.47 22.50 11.74
C GLY A 181 3.05 21.94 11.84
N HIS A 182 2.42 21.63 10.70
CA HIS A 182 1.07 21.08 10.66
C HIS A 182 1.04 19.72 11.33
N LYS A 183 0.05 19.52 12.19
CA LYS A 183 -0.21 18.22 12.83
C LYS A 183 -1.61 17.78 12.46
N SER A 184 -1.75 16.54 12.04
CA SER A 184 -3.04 15.88 11.84
C SER A 184 -3.07 14.53 12.54
N GLU A 185 -4.22 14.17 13.06
CA GLU A 185 -4.49 12.83 13.58
C GLU A 185 -5.67 12.27 12.78
N THR A 186 -5.51 11.08 12.29
CA THR A 186 -6.52 10.43 11.44
C THR A 186 -6.72 8.99 11.93
N ASP A 187 -7.97 8.58 12.05
CA ASP A 187 -8.32 7.21 12.35
C ASP A 187 -8.12 6.34 11.11
N TYR A 188 -7.45 5.21 11.31
CA TYR A 188 -7.16 4.21 10.31
C TYR A 188 -7.63 2.84 10.75
N ARG A 189 -7.81 1.95 9.78
CA ARG A 189 -8.07 0.55 10.02
C ARG A 189 -7.13 -0.30 9.19
N MET A 190 -6.47 -1.26 9.83
CA MET A 190 -5.69 -2.29 9.16
C MET A 190 -6.47 -3.59 9.16
N ILE A 191 -6.64 -4.14 7.97
CA ILE A 191 -7.32 -5.42 7.73
C ILE A 191 -6.36 -6.36 7.03
N VAL A 192 -6.23 -7.59 7.54
CA VAL A 192 -5.45 -8.65 6.91
C VAL A 192 -6.33 -9.87 6.72
N ILE A 193 -6.36 -10.36 5.50
CA ILE A 193 -7.02 -11.62 5.15
C ILE A 193 -6.01 -12.62 4.57
N GLU A 194 -6.22 -13.91 4.82
CA GLU A 194 -5.55 -15.04 4.16
C GLU A 194 -6.56 -15.74 3.25
N LYS A 195 -6.18 -15.93 1.99
CA LYS A 195 -6.97 -16.67 1.00
C LYS A 195 -6.93 -18.17 1.22
#